data_0938167752604f6bdf9d8d86166ea2bd
#
_entry.id   0938167752604f6bdf9d8d86166ea2bd
#
_cell.length_a   1.000
_cell.length_b   1.000
_cell.length_c   1.000
_cell.angle_alpha   90.00
_cell.angle_beta   90.00
_cell.angle_gamma   90.00
#
_symmetry.space_group_name_H-M   'P 1'
#
loop_
_entity.id
_entity.type
_entity.pdbx_description
1 polymer ?
#
loop_
_entity_poly.entity_id
_entity_poly.type
_entity_poly.pdbx_seq_one_letter_code
_entity_poly.pdbx_strand_id
1 'polypeptide(L)'
;LTMVIPFAVSLLSLPLWARYLDRVHVAQFRARQSILWVVALTLTLVGALLGSIFWLAISRFVMGVARGGGSLAWQLGHNDFARPDQLSAYMGIHVTLTGVRGAIAPVLGMLLYTNWGGITGYGAWVFVAAAMICGLSGLGFNQLFRQMKRDGSISLSASSQ
;
A
#
# COMPACT_ATOMS: atom_id res chain seq x y z
N LEU A 1 -0.51 -21.59 0.67
CA LEU A 1 0.47 -20.82 -0.13
C LEU A 1 0.05 -19.34 -0.24
N THR A 2 -1.18 -19.00 -0.59
CA THR A 2 -1.65 -17.63 -0.83
C THR A 2 -1.61 -16.71 0.39
N MET A 3 -1.72 -17.23 1.60
CA MET A 3 -1.67 -16.48 2.86
C MET A 3 -0.30 -16.58 3.54
N VAL A 4 0.30 -17.77 3.52
CA VAL A 4 1.55 -18.05 4.26
C VAL A 4 2.73 -17.28 3.68
N ILE A 5 2.90 -17.28 2.35
CA ILE A 5 4.01 -16.59 1.69
C ILE A 5 3.99 -15.09 2.01
N PRO A 6 2.89 -14.33 1.76
CA PRO A 6 2.88 -12.91 2.05
C PRO A 6 3.09 -12.60 3.54
N PHE A 7 2.58 -13.44 4.44
CA PHE A 7 2.74 -13.23 5.88
C PHE A 7 4.20 -13.41 6.32
N ALA A 8 4.84 -14.54 5.95
CA ALA A 8 6.23 -14.80 6.28
C ALA A 8 7.17 -13.72 5.69
N VAL A 9 6.98 -13.38 4.41
CA VAL A 9 7.78 -12.34 3.74
C VAL A 9 7.56 -10.97 4.38
N SER A 10 6.32 -10.65 4.82
CA SER A 10 6.05 -9.38 5.49
C SER A 10 6.83 -9.26 6.80
N LEU A 11 6.87 -10.31 7.61
CA LEU A 11 7.65 -10.32 8.85
C LEU A 11 9.15 -10.18 8.59
N LEU A 12 9.69 -10.92 7.63
CA LEU A 12 11.11 -10.86 7.27
C LEU A 12 11.53 -9.49 6.70
N SER A 13 10.61 -8.80 6.04
CA SER A 13 10.88 -7.47 5.47
C SER A 13 10.75 -6.32 6.46
N LEU A 14 10.14 -6.51 7.64
CA LEU A 14 9.92 -5.45 8.65
C LEU A 14 11.21 -4.71 9.04
N PRO A 15 12.35 -5.38 9.35
CA PRO A 15 13.56 -4.66 9.75
C PRO A 15 14.13 -3.75 8.65
N LEU A 16 13.97 -4.16 7.39
CA LEU A 16 14.41 -3.35 6.24
C LEU A 16 13.53 -2.11 6.09
N TRP A 17 12.23 -2.29 6.24
CA TRP A 17 11.27 -1.20 6.15
C TRP A 17 11.37 -0.22 7.33
N ALA A 18 11.64 -0.71 8.56
CA ALA A 18 11.86 0.14 9.71
C ALA A 18 13.06 1.06 9.49
N ARG A 19 14.21 0.49 9.10
CA ARG A 19 15.42 1.28 8.78
C ARG A 19 15.21 2.29 7.65
N TYR A 20 14.34 1.96 6.70
CA TYR A 20 14.01 2.86 5.60
C TYR A 20 13.07 3.97 6.05
N LEU A 21 12.06 3.67 6.87
CA LEU A 21 11.12 4.65 7.42
C LEU A 21 11.82 5.68 8.31
N ASP A 22 12.83 5.25 9.10
CA ASP A 22 13.63 6.15 9.93
C ASP A 22 14.44 7.20 9.13
N ARG A 23 14.62 6.98 7.82
CA ARG A 23 15.45 7.85 6.96
C ARG A 23 14.64 8.73 6.03
N VAL A 24 13.35 8.50 5.89
CA VAL A 24 12.52 9.21 4.91
C VAL A 24 11.17 9.61 5.50
N HIS A 25 10.66 10.74 5.07
CA HIS A 25 9.32 11.18 5.44
C HIS A 25 8.26 10.18 4.95
N VAL A 26 7.20 9.95 5.74
CA VAL A 26 6.16 8.95 5.45
C VAL A 26 5.49 9.15 4.08
N ALA A 27 5.32 10.38 3.62
CA ALA A 27 4.76 10.65 2.30
C ALA A 27 5.64 10.07 1.17
N GLN A 28 6.97 10.21 1.26
CA GLN A 28 7.91 9.62 0.32
C GLN A 28 7.92 8.09 0.42
N PHE A 29 7.87 7.57 1.65
CA PHE A 29 7.77 6.14 1.91
C PHE A 29 6.53 5.54 1.23
N ARG A 30 5.34 6.16 1.42
CA ARG A 30 4.08 5.73 0.82
C ARG A 30 4.12 5.77 -0.71
N ALA A 31 4.70 6.82 -1.29
CA ALA A 31 4.86 6.93 -2.75
C ALA A 31 5.69 5.78 -3.33
N ARG A 32 6.79 5.39 -2.68
CA ARG A 32 7.62 4.25 -3.13
C ARG A 32 6.97 2.90 -2.86
N GLN A 33 6.30 2.75 -1.73
CA GLN A 33 5.59 1.54 -1.38
C GLN A 33 4.45 1.22 -2.37
N SER A 34 3.73 2.23 -2.86
CA SER A 34 2.65 2.01 -3.84
C SER A 34 3.14 1.41 -5.15
N ILE A 35 4.39 1.62 -5.53
CA ILE A 35 5.00 0.95 -6.71
C ILE A 35 5.00 -0.58 -6.51
N LEU A 36 5.36 -1.06 -5.31
CA LEU A 36 5.34 -2.50 -5.01
C LEU A 36 3.93 -3.08 -5.09
N TRP A 37 2.92 -2.32 -4.65
CA TRP A 37 1.52 -2.74 -4.79
C TRP A 37 1.09 -2.83 -6.25
N VAL A 38 1.46 -1.84 -7.09
CA VAL A 38 1.20 -1.88 -8.54
C VAL A 38 1.86 -3.11 -9.17
N VAL A 39 3.15 -3.35 -8.86
CA VAL A 39 3.88 -4.52 -9.38
C VAL A 39 3.21 -5.83 -8.92
N ALA A 40 2.86 -5.96 -7.63
CA ALA A 40 2.21 -7.15 -7.12
C ALA A 40 0.86 -7.44 -7.81
N LEU A 41 0.04 -6.40 -8.00
CA LEU A 41 -1.26 -6.54 -8.67
C LEU A 41 -1.11 -6.87 -10.14
N THR A 42 -0.15 -6.27 -10.84
CA THR A 42 0.17 -6.59 -12.24
C THR A 42 0.64 -8.03 -12.39
N LEU A 43 1.52 -8.51 -11.50
CA LEU A 43 1.96 -9.90 -11.49
C LEU A 43 0.83 -10.87 -11.16
N THR A 44 -0.11 -10.46 -10.29
CA THR A 44 -1.33 -11.26 -10.02
C THR A 44 -2.18 -11.39 -11.28
N LEU A 45 -2.38 -10.30 -12.02
CA LEU A 45 -3.09 -10.31 -13.30
C LEU A 45 -2.40 -11.22 -14.31
N VAL A 46 -1.09 -11.07 -14.50
CA VAL A 46 -0.31 -11.91 -15.43
C VAL A 46 -0.44 -13.38 -15.04
N GLY A 47 -0.29 -13.70 -13.76
CA GLY A 47 -0.45 -15.08 -13.26
C GLY A 47 -1.86 -15.63 -13.49
N ALA A 48 -2.90 -14.82 -13.32
CA ALA A 48 -4.28 -15.20 -13.57
C ALA A 48 -4.56 -15.44 -15.06
N LEU A 49 -4.07 -14.55 -15.93
CA LEU A 49 -4.27 -14.67 -17.39
C LEU A 49 -3.51 -15.85 -18.00
N LEU A 50 -2.31 -16.14 -17.49
CA LEU A 50 -1.48 -17.25 -17.96
C LEU A 50 -1.79 -18.59 -17.26
N GLY A 51 -2.65 -18.61 -16.24
CA GLY A 51 -2.90 -19.78 -15.40
C GLY A 51 -1.63 -20.28 -14.68
N SER A 52 -0.64 -19.41 -14.46
CA SER A 52 0.70 -19.77 -14.00
C SER A 52 0.87 -19.55 -12.50
N ILE A 53 1.06 -20.65 -11.77
CA ILE A 53 1.32 -20.62 -10.32
C ILE A 53 2.65 -19.92 -9.99
N PHE A 54 3.61 -19.97 -10.91
CA PHE A 54 4.92 -19.32 -10.76
C PHE A 54 4.76 -17.78 -10.63
N TRP A 55 4.04 -17.14 -11.55
CA TRP A 55 3.76 -15.71 -11.50
C TRP A 55 2.92 -15.32 -10.30
N LEU A 56 1.97 -16.16 -9.91
CA LEU A 56 1.19 -15.97 -8.69
C LEU A 56 2.07 -16.04 -7.44
N ALA A 57 3.03 -16.95 -7.38
CA ALA A 57 3.95 -17.05 -6.24
C ALA A 57 4.86 -15.83 -6.13
N ILE A 58 5.42 -15.34 -7.25
CA ILE A 58 6.20 -14.09 -7.28
C ILE A 58 5.36 -12.91 -6.82
N SER A 59 4.12 -12.81 -7.32
CA SER A 59 3.18 -11.77 -6.87
C SER A 59 2.97 -11.81 -5.36
N ARG A 60 2.77 -13.01 -4.76
CA ARG A 60 2.59 -13.18 -3.31
C ARG A 60 3.83 -12.77 -2.53
N PHE A 61 5.02 -13.03 -3.06
CA PHE A 61 6.27 -12.57 -2.47
C PHE A 61 6.35 -11.03 -2.45
N VAL A 62 6.17 -10.38 -3.61
CA VAL A 62 6.19 -8.91 -3.73
C VAL A 62 5.11 -8.27 -2.84
N MET A 63 3.91 -8.86 -2.81
CA MET A 63 2.83 -8.42 -1.93
C MET A 63 3.22 -8.51 -0.44
N GLY A 64 3.94 -9.56 -0.04
CA GLY A 64 4.47 -9.71 1.32
C GLY A 64 5.42 -8.58 1.69
N VAL A 65 6.38 -8.25 0.82
CA VAL A 65 7.29 -7.11 1.00
C VAL A 65 6.50 -5.81 1.14
N ALA A 66 5.56 -5.55 0.22
CA ALA A 66 4.73 -4.35 0.27
C ALA A 66 3.88 -4.27 1.56
N ARG A 67 3.34 -5.40 2.03
CA ARG A 67 2.55 -5.50 3.26
C ARG A 67 3.36 -5.16 4.50
N GLY A 68 4.62 -5.64 4.60
CA GLY A 68 5.51 -5.33 5.72
C GLY A 68 5.70 -3.82 5.88
N GLY A 69 6.03 -3.11 4.80
CA GLY A 69 6.12 -1.64 4.82
C GLY A 69 4.78 -0.97 5.12
N GLY A 70 3.68 -1.53 4.59
CA GLY A 70 2.34 -1.01 4.81
C GLY A 70 1.93 -1.01 6.27
N SER A 71 2.24 -2.07 7.02
CA SER A 71 1.90 -2.19 8.43
C SER A 71 2.64 -1.16 9.28
N LEU A 72 3.92 -0.92 9.01
CA LEU A 72 4.71 0.11 9.70
C LEU A 72 4.20 1.52 9.40
N ALA A 73 4.02 1.83 8.12
CA ALA A 73 3.52 3.15 7.75
C ALA A 73 2.06 3.38 8.20
N TRP A 74 1.27 2.32 8.40
CA TRP A 74 -0.07 2.42 8.98
C TRP A 74 -0.01 2.79 10.46
N GLN A 75 0.91 2.20 11.22
CA GLN A 75 1.03 2.41 12.66
C GLN A 75 1.78 3.70 13.02
N LEU A 76 2.82 4.06 12.26
CA LEU A 76 3.74 5.14 12.62
C LEU A 76 3.58 6.39 11.75
N GLY A 77 2.96 6.25 10.57
CA GLY A 77 2.91 7.34 9.58
C GLY A 77 2.12 8.57 10.00
N HIS A 78 1.24 8.47 10.99
CA HIS A 78 0.53 9.64 11.52
C HIS A 78 1.40 10.51 12.42
N ASN A 79 2.50 9.97 12.97
CA ASN A 79 3.42 10.74 13.81
C ASN A 79 4.10 11.88 13.04
N ASP A 80 4.29 11.75 11.74
CA ASP A 80 4.90 12.77 10.90
C ASP A 80 3.96 13.97 10.62
N PHE A 81 2.66 13.82 10.86
CA PHE A 81 1.65 14.83 10.55
C PHE A 81 0.95 15.41 11.77
N ALA A 82 0.84 14.64 12.86
CA ALA A 82 0.08 15.02 14.03
C ALA A 82 0.97 15.61 15.12
N ARG A 83 0.47 16.64 15.80
CA ARG A 83 1.08 17.12 17.04
C ARG A 83 0.89 16.10 18.15
N PRO A 84 1.79 16.02 19.16
CA PRO A 84 1.71 15.03 20.23
C PRO A 84 0.36 15.01 20.97
N ASP A 85 -0.28 16.15 21.11
CA ASP A 85 -1.59 16.31 21.76
C ASP A 85 -2.77 15.83 20.90
N GLN A 86 -2.57 15.62 19.60
CA GLN A 86 -3.61 15.26 18.64
C GLN A 86 -3.45 13.83 18.06
N LEU A 87 -2.42 13.10 18.44
CA LEU A 87 -2.11 11.77 17.89
C LEU A 87 -3.28 10.79 17.99
N SER A 88 -4.00 10.77 19.13
CA SER A 88 -5.14 9.88 19.32
C SER A 88 -6.33 10.19 18.41
N ALA A 89 -6.60 11.48 18.17
CA ALA A 89 -7.66 11.92 17.26
C ALA A 89 -7.32 11.56 15.81
N TYR A 90 -6.09 11.79 15.37
CA TYR A 90 -5.62 11.39 14.04
C TYR A 90 -5.69 9.87 13.84
N MET A 91 -5.30 9.10 14.85
CA MET A 91 -5.40 7.64 14.80
C MET A 91 -6.85 7.18 14.74
N GLY A 92 -7.76 7.79 15.50
CA GLY A 92 -9.19 7.52 15.45
C GLY A 92 -9.79 7.73 14.06
N ILE A 93 -9.50 8.87 13.43
CA ILE A 93 -9.93 9.17 12.06
C ILE A 93 -9.33 8.14 11.08
N HIS A 94 -8.05 7.82 11.20
CA HIS A 94 -7.37 6.88 10.33
C HIS A 94 -7.97 5.47 10.41
N VAL A 95 -8.25 4.98 11.62
CA VAL A 95 -8.88 3.67 11.84
C VAL A 95 -10.29 3.65 11.27
N THR A 96 -11.09 4.70 11.51
CA THR A 96 -12.46 4.81 10.99
C THR A 96 -12.48 4.77 9.46
N LEU A 97 -11.65 5.59 8.80
CA LEU A 97 -11.56 5.61 7.33
C LEU A 97 -11.07 4.26 6.78
N THR A 98 -10.14 3.60 7.48
CA THR A 98 -9.67 2.26 7.11
C THR A 98 -10.77 1.22 7.26
N GLY A 99 -11.60 1.31 8.32
CA GLY A 99 -12.75 0.44 8.51
C GLY A 99 -13.80 0.61 7.41
N VAL A 100 -14.16 1.84 7.08
CA VAL A 100 -15.09 2.14 5.97
C VAL A 100 -14.56 1.59 4.64
N ARG A 101 -13.28 1.84 4.33
CA ARG A 101 -12.65 1.27 3.14
C ARG A 101 -12.66 -0.25 3.16
N GLY A 102 -12.39 -0.86 4.33
CA GLY A 102 -12.37 -2.31 4.51
C GLY A 102 -13.73 -2.96 4.29
N ALA A 103 -14.81 -2.25 4.60
CA ALA A 103 -16.18 -2.71 4.35
C ALA A 103 -16.58 -2.56 2.87
N ILE A 104 -16.23 -1.45 2.24
CA ILE A 104 -16.68 -1.11 0.88
C ILE A 104 -15.83 -1.82 -0.18
N ALA A 105 -14.50 -1.84 -0.04
CA ALA A 105 -13.61 -2.31 -1.09
C ALA A 105 -13.83 -3.78 -1.52
N PRO A 106 -14.06 -4.76 -0.61
CA PRO A 106 -14.34 -6.13 -1.01
C PRO A 106 -15.65 -6.27 -1.80
N VAL A 107 -16.67 -5.51 -1.42
CA VAL A 107 -17.98 -5.51 -2.10
C VAL A 107 -17.83 -4.96 -3.52
N LEU A 108 -17.17 -3.81 -3.69
CA LEU A 108 -16.89 -3.23 -5.00
C LEU A 108 -16.02 -4.16 -5.85
N GLY A 109 -15.00 -4.76 -5.27
CA GLY A 109 -14.13 -5.71 -5.97
C GLY A 109 -14.90 -6.93 -6.47
N MET A 110 -15.78 -7.48 -5.64
CA MET A 110 -16.62 -8.62 -6.02
C MET A 110 -17.65 -8.25 -7.10
N LEU A 111 -18.28 -7.08 -6.98
CA LEU A 111 -19.21 -6.58 -8.00
C LEU A 111 -18.52 -6.39 -9.35
N LEU A 112 -17.35 -5.78 -9.38
CA LEU A 112 -16.57 -5.63 -10.61
C LEU A 112 -16.19 -6.99 -11.20
N TYR A 113 -15.71 -7.90 -10.35
CA TYR A 113 -15.33 -9.24 -10.79
C TYR A 113 -16.48 -10.01 -11.41
N THR A 114 -17.66 -10.00 -10.78
CA THR A 114 -18.86 -10.71 -11.26
C THR A 114 -19.43 -10.04 -12.51
N ASN A 115 -19.54 -8.72 -12.56
CA ASN A 115 -20.05 -7.99 -13.70
C ASN A 115 -19.15 -8.13 -14.96
N TRP A 116 -17.85 -8.37 -14.76
CA TRP A 116 -16.91 -8.65 -15.85
C TRP A 116 -16.82 -10.14 -16.22
N GLY A 117 -17.79 -10.96 -15.78
CA GLY A 117 -17.92 -12.36 -16.16
C GLY A 117 -17.08 -13.33 -15.35
N GLY A 118 -16.55 -12.94 -14.21
CA GLY A 118 -15.81 -13.80 -13.28
C GLY A 118 -14.60 -14.49 -13.91
N ILE A 119 -14.43 -15.79 -13.62
CA ILE A 119 -13.31 -16.60 -14.12
C ILE A 119 -13.40 -16.84 -15.64
N THR A 120 -14.59 -16.98 -16.18
CA THR A 120 -14.82 -17.27 -17.61
C THR A 120 -14.78 -16.04 -18.51
N GLY A 121 -14.79 -14.85 -17.92
CA GLY A 121 -14.78 -13.57 -18.64
C GLY A 121 -13.57 -12.72 -18.28
N TYR A 122 -13.83 -11.43 -18.14
CA TYR A 122 -12.80 -10.40 -17.86
C TYR A 122 -12.62 -10.12 -16.37
N GLY A 123 -13.09 -10.96 -15.46
CA GLY A 123 -13.04 -10.73 -14.02
C GLY A 123 -11.62 -10.45 -13.47
N ALA A 124 -10.59 -11.05 -14.07
CA ALA A 124 -9.19 -10.79 -13.68
C ALA A 124 -8.77 -9.32 -13.87
N TRP A 125 -9.45 -8.55 -14.71
CA TRP A 125 -9.16 -7.12 -14.94
C TRP A 125 -9.45 -6.24 -13.73
N VAL A 126 -10.14 -6.77 -12.71
CA VAL A 126 -10.26 -6.09 -11.42
C VAL A 126 -8.90 -5.72 -10.82
N PHE A 127 -7.86 -6.51 -11.11
CA PHE A 127 -6.50 -6.21 -10.68
C PHE A 127 -5.90 -4.99 -11.38
N VAL A 128 -6.32 -4.69 -12.63
CA VAL A 128 -5.94 -3.45 -13.33
C VAL A 128 -6.56 -2.25 -12.63
N ALA A 129 -7.85 -2.31 -12.32
CA ALA A 129 -8.53 -1.23 -11.59
C ALA A 129 -7.86 -0.97 -10.23
N ALA A 130 -7.54 -2.04 -9.49
CA ALA A 130 -6.82 -1.93 -8.21
C ALA A 130 -5.41 -1.35 -8.40
N ALA A 131 -4.66 -1.77 -9.42
CA ALA A 131 -3.33 -1.25 -9.73
C ALA A 131 -3.37 0.24 -10.09
N MET A 132 -4.35 0.67 -10.89
CA MET A 132 -4.55 2.08 -11.22
C MET A 132 -4.82 2.92 -9.95
N ILE A 133 -5.70 2.47 -9.06
CA ILE A 133 -5.99 3.16 -7.79
C ILE A 133 -4.72 3.27 -6.94
N CYS A 134 -3.93 2.19 -6.83
CA CYS A 134 -2.65 2.21 -6.11
C CYS A 134 -1.64 3.16 -6.77
N GLY A 135 -1.56 3.18 -8.09
CA GLY A 135 -0.69 4.09 -8.85
C GLY A 135 -1.07 5.56 -8.62
N LEU A 136 -2.35 5.89 -8.75
CA LEU A 136 -2.87 7.24 -8.49
C LEU A 136 -2.60 7.68 -7.04
N SER A 137 -2.79 6.78 -6.08
CA SER A 137 -2.43 7.04 -4.68
C SER A 137 -0.94 7.35 -4.52
N GLY A 138 -0.07 6.57 -5.18
CA GLY A 138 1.37 6.81 -5.18
C GLY A 138 1.77 8.16 -5.77
N LEU A 139 1.13 8.54 -6.87
CA LEU A 139 1.33 9.87 -7.48
C LEU A 139 0.87 10.99 -6.54
N GLY A 140 -0.27 10.83 -5.87
CA GLY A 140 -0.77 11.78 -4.88
C GLY A 140 0.20 11.98 -3.71
N PHE A 141 0.74 10.90 -3.14
CA PHE A 141 1.75 10.99 -2.08
C PHE A 141 3.05 11.64 -2.57
N ASN A 142 3.47 11.38 -3.81
CA ASN A 142 4.66 12.00 -4.38
C ASN A 142 4.45 13.51 -4.60
N GLN A 143 3.26 13.92 -5.05
CA GLN A 143 2.90 15.33 -5.19
C GLN A 143 2.88 16.03 -3.82
N LEU A 144 2.23 15.43 -2.83
CA LEU A 144 2.21 15.92 -1.45
C LEU A 144 3.63 16.12 -0.91
N PHE A 145 4.50 15.12 -1.07
CA PHE A 145 5.89 15.21 -0.63
C PHE A 145 6.63 16.38 -1.32
N ARG A 146 6.43 16.55 -2.64
CA ARG A 146 7.04 17.66 -3.38
C ARG A 146 6.54 19.02 -2.91
N GLN A 147 5.24 19.15 -2.60
CA GLN A 147 4.66 20.38 -2.05
C GLN A 147 5.26 20.69 -0.68
N MET A 148 5.25 19.74 0.25
CA MET A 148 5.82 19.90 1.59
C MET A 148 7.31 20.30 1.55
N LYS A 149 8.06 19.78 0.57
CA LYS A 149 9.46 20.17 0.36
C LYS A 149 9.59 21.62 -0.15
N ARG A 150 8.68 22.06 -1.02
CA ARG A 150 8.67 23.46 -1.52
C ARG A 150 8.29 24.45 -0.41
N ASP A 151 7.34 24.08 0.42
CA ASP A 151 6.83 24.92 1.51
C ASP A 151 7.77 24.92 2.74
N GLY A 152 8.91 24.21 2.67
CA GLY A 152 9.91 24.16 3.76
C GLY A 152 9.50 23.39 5.00
N SER A 153 8.29 22.77 5.00
CA SER A 153 7.76 22.07 6.17
C SER A 153 8.52 20.78 6.53
N ILE A 154 9.34 20.22 5.61
CA ILE A 154 10.16 19.02 5.86
C ILE A 154 11.57 19.38 6.39
N SER A 155 12.05 20.60 6.24
CA SER A 155 13.40 20.99 6.67
C SER A 155 13.60 21.00 8.18
N LEU A 156 12.54 21.01 8.97
CA LEU A 156 12.57 21.15 10.44
C LEU A 156 12.70 19.82 11.18
N SER A 157 12.45 18.67 10.55
CA SER A 157 12.50 17.39 11.24
C SER A 157 13.87 16.68 11.18
N ALA A 158 14.76 17.09 10.28
CA ALA A 158 16.08 16.47 10.10
C ALA A 158 17.19 17.12 10.95
N SER A 159 16.92 18.23 11.63
CA SER A 159 17.91 18.98 12.41
C SER A 159 17.79 18.82 13.94
N SER A 160 16.87 17.99 14.40
CA SER A 160 16.58 17.81 15.84
C SER A 160 16.83 16.39 16.37
N GLN A 161 17.64 15.58 15.64
CA GLN A 161 18.09 14.26 16.14
C GLN A 161 19.60 14.22 16.24
#